data_1527cc0d34c3d0e796cf45d7d326fbd0
#
_entry.id   1527cc0d34c3d0e796cf45d7d326fbd0
#
_cell.length_a   1.000
_cell.length_b   1.000
_cell.length_c   1.000
_cell.angle_alpha   90.00
_cell.angle_beta   90.00
_cell.angle_gamma   90.00
#
_symmetry.space_group_name_H-M   'P 1'
#
loop_
_entity.id
_entity.type
_entity.pdbx_description
1 polymer ?
#
loop_
_entity_poly.entity_id
_entity_poly.type
_entity_poly.pdbx_seq_one_letter_code
_entity_poly.pdbx_strand_id
1 'polypeptide(L)'
;MSITTKKMGFWQCWGMSVGVMIGSGIFLLPAVLAPYGWISLLGWLLTSAGTIVLALVLARLAGATDRAGGPYAYVRESFGDLAGFLIGWGYWVGVVFGVTAIAVGFAGYMGAVFPIFAANSFTQALVAAAGIGALTWVNVKGVSEAASVQLALTILKIIPLVVIICLGIAYGDIDNFPSFNPQGLPISQALATTALLTMWAFIGIEAAVIPTVDVKNPKKIIPIAVVSAALSVSFLYVGASTAVMFLVPSDILAVSESPFVDAAAHMGTGGALLIGVGALISTAGALNGNIFVMGQMAMAVAADGLAPAVIAKKNRGGAPAGVLIVSSVFSTALLVLNFTDGLIGAFSFLISMSTLSILAPYGLSAMAEFKRSWRSAKGWAGVALLAVIYTLIAIAGSGLYILLLGVGLFLLGIPLFKVFRRTTEATKETLIR
;
A
#
# COMPACT_ATOMS: atom_id res chain seq x y z
N MET A 1 30.63 19.99 -12.23
CA MET A 1 29.30 20.63 -12.32
C MET A 1 28.39 19.91 -11.35
N SER A 2 28.07 20.51 -10.19
CA SER A 2 27.09 19.96 -9.25
C SER A 2 25.72 20.15 -9.90
N ILE A 3 25.08 19.06 -10.27
CA ILE A 3 23.67 19.06 -10.66
C ILE A 3 22.89 19.45 -9.40
N THR A 4 22.48 20.71 -9.31
CA THR A 4 21.56 21.18 -8.27
C THR A 4 20.21 20.49 -8.52
N THR A 5 19.99 19.34 -7.92
CA THR A 5 18.70 18.65 -7.94
C THR A 5 17.67 19.59 -7.29
N LYS A 6 16.66 19.97 -8.05
CA LYS A 6 15.58 20.86 -7.59
C LYS A 6 14.83 20.15 -6.47
N LYS A 7 14.95 20.65 -5.23
CA LYS A 7 14.29 20.07 -4.06
C LYS A 7 12.77 20.11 -4.18
N MET A 8 12.09 19.06 -3.73
CA MET A 8 10.63 18.91 -3.77
C MET A 8 9.92 19.92 -2.86
N GLY A 9 8.82 20.46 -3.35
CA GLY A 9 7.90 21.31 -2.60
C GLY A 9 6.68 20.55 -2.07
N PHE A 10 5.71 21.29 -1.51
CA PHE A 10 4.49 20.74 -0.92
C PHE A 10 3.70 19.86 -1.90
N TRP A 11 3.37 20.35 -3.09
CA TRP A 11 2.56 19.63 -4.07
C TRP A 11 3.19 18.33 -4.55
N GLN A 12 4.52 18.29 -4.64
CA GLN A 12 5.25 17.09 -5.03
C GLN A 12 5.23 16.04 -3.91
N CYS A 13 5.41 16.46 -2.65
CA CYS A 13 5.28 15.56 -1.51
C CYS A 13 3.84 15.05 -1.33
N TRP A 14 2.85 15.93 -1.45
CA TRP A 14 1.44 15.57 -1.42
C TRP A 14 1.09 14.59 -2.55
N GLY A 15 1.50 14.91 -3.79
CA GLY A 15 1.27 14.04 -4.95
C GLY A 15 1.96 12.69 -4.85
N MET A 16 3.12 12.59 -4.19
CA MET A 16 3.77 11.31 -3.89
C MET A 16 2.90 10.44 -2.98
N SER A 17 2.48 10.96 -1.81
CA SER A 17 1.67 10.19 -0.88
C SER A 17 0.32 9.82 -1.48
N VAL A 18 -0.43 10.78 -2.06
CA VAL A 18 -1.73 10.53 -2.70
C VAL A 18 -1.58 9.55 -3.88
N GLY A 19 -0.55 9.73 -4.70
CA GLY A 19 -0.34 8.91 -5.89
C GLY A 19 0.07 7.46 -5.59
N VAL A 20 0.72 7.21 -4.46
CA VAL A 20 1.03 5.83 -4.01
C VAL A 20 -0.19 5.20 -3.36
N MET A 21 -0.96 5.93 -2.54
CA MET A 21 -2.19 5.43 -1.92
C MET A 21 -3.26 5.10 -2.96
N ILE A 22 -3.52 5.96 -3.95
CA ILE A 22 -4.53 5.70 -4.98
C ILE A 22 -4.00 4.66 -5.98
N GLY A 23 -4.40 3.41 -5.76
CA GLY A 23 -4.03 2.23 -6.56
C GLY A 23 -5.21 1.28 -6.72
N SER A 24 -4.95 -0.02 -6.83
CA SER A 24 -5.99 -1.05 -6.98
C SER A 24 -6.92 -1.15 -5.76
N GLY A 25 -6.47 -0.71 -4.59
CA GLY A 25 -7.23 -0.81 -3.35
C GLY A 25 -8.63 -0.25 -3.50
N ILE A 26 -8.75 1.06 -3.75
CA ILE A 26 -10.06 1.71 -3.83
C ILE A 26 -10.95 1.14 -4.95
N PHE A 27 -10.36 0.67 -6.04
CA PHE A 27 -11.12 0.19 -7.20
C PHE A 27 -11.74 -1.19 -6.98
N LEU A 28 -11.18 -2.06 -6.11
CA LEU A 28 -11.72 -3.39 -5.80
C LEU A 28 -12.33 -3.51 -4.40
N LEU A 29 -11.93 -2.67 -3.45
CA LEU A 29 -12.43 -2.73 -2.08
C LEU A 29 -13.95 -2.64 -1.95
N PRO A 30 -14.71 -1.88 -2.78
CA PRO A 30 -16.17 -1.92 -2.68
C PRO A 30 -16.76 -3.33 -2.82
N ALA A 31 -16.22 -4.16 -3.71
CA ALA A 31 -16.64 -5.56 -3.86
C ALA A 31 -16.29 -6.40 -2.61
N VAL A 32 -15.06 -6.29 -2.12
CA VAL A 32 -14.59 -7.00 -0.92
C VAL A 32 -15.35 -6.57 0.34
N LEU A 33 -15.81 -5.34 0.40
CA LEU A 33 -16.52 -4.75 1.54
C LEU A 33 -18.04 -4.90 1.49
N ALA A 34 -18.63 -5.16 0.31
CA ALA A 34 -20.07 -5.35 0.15
C ALA A 34 -20.67 -6.36 1.14
N PRO A 35 -20.04 -7.53 1.41
CA PRO A 35 -20.53 -8.51 2.39
C PRO A 35 -20.64 -7.97 3.83
N TYR A 36 -19.96 -6.87 4.17
CA TYR A 36 -19.96 -6.28 5.52
C TYR A 36 -21.01 -5.18 5.69
N GLY A 37 -21.73 -4.79 4.64
CA GLY A 37 -22.78 -3.80 4.68
C GLY A 37 -22.35 -2.43 5.25
N TRP A 38 -23.25 -1.79 6.03
CA TRP A 38 -22.97 -0.48 6.65
C TRP A 38 -21.76 -0.49 7.60
N ILE A 39 -21.40 -1.64 8.17
CA ILE A 39 -20.20 -1.76 9.02
C ILE A 39 -18.93 -1.40 8.22
N SER A 40 -18.91 -1.65 6.92
CA SER A 40 -17.77 -1.28 6.06
C SER A 40 -17.52 0.23 6.01
N LEU A 41 -18.56 1.05 6.07
CA LEU A 41 -18.41 2.52 6.17
C LEU A 41 -17.83 2.94 7.51
N LEU A 42 -18.23 2.27 8.61
CA LEU A 42 -17.61 2.49 9.92
C LEU A 42 -16.12 2.07 9.89
N GLY A 43 -15.81 0.99 9.17
CA GLY A 43 -14.43 0.58 8.91
C GLY A 43 -13.63 1.66 8.17
N TRP A 44 -14.18 2.26 7.11
CA TRP A 44 -13.57 3.38 6.40
C TRP A 44 -13.33 4.59 7.31
N LEU A 45 -14.30 4.97 8.15
CA LEU A 45 -14.16 6.10 9.08
C LEU A 45 -13.12 5.82 10.16
N LEU A 46 -13.11 4.61 10.74
CA LEU A 46 -12.10 4.19 11.71
C LEU A 46 -10.69 4.21 11.10
N THR A 47 -10.56 3.66 9.90
CA THR A 47 -9.26 3.63 9.19
C THR A 47 -8.81 5.02 8.78
N SER A 48 -9.70 5.88 8.33
CA SER A 48 -9.37 7.28 8.03
C SER A 48 -8.84 8.01 9.26
N ALA A 49 -9.52 7.88 10.41
CA ALA A 49 -9.07 8.45 11.66
C ALA A 49 -7.71 7.87 12.09
N GLY A 50 -7.56 6.54 12.04
CA GLY A 50 -6.31 5.84 12.37
C GLY A 50 -5.15 6.26 11.47
N THR A 51 -5.41 6.39 10.16
CA THR A 51 -4.41 6.84 9.18
C THR A 51 -3.98 8.29 9.42
N ILE A 52 -4.91 9.19 9.76
CA ILE A 52 -4.56 10.58 10.11
C ILE A 52 -3.65 10.61 11.34
N VAL A 53 -3.96 9.79 12.35
CA VAL A 53 -3.13 9.68 13.56
C VAL A 53 -1.75 9.10 13.23
N LEU A 54 -1.67 8.06 12.39
CA LEU A 54 -0.40 7.53 11.88
C LEU A 54 0.38 8.57 11.07
N ALA A 55 -0.30 9.34 10.22
CA ALA A 55 0.29 10.43 9.45
C ALA A 55 0.97 11.46 10.36
N LEU A 56 0.30 11.86 11.45
CA LEU A 56 0.84 12.78 12.43
C LEU A 56 2.10 12.22 13.11
N VAL A 57 2.09 10.94 13.47
CA VAL A 57 3.24 10.25 14.08
C VAL A 57 4.42 10.19 13.11
N LEU A 58 4.20 9.72 11.87
CA LEU A 58 5.25 9.62 10.86
C LEU A 58 5.83 11.00 10.50
N ALA A 59 4.98 12.00 10.37
CA ALA A 59 5.37 13.37 10.11
C ALA A 59 6.29 13.93 11.22
N ARG A 60 5.95 13.64 12.48
CA ARG A 60 6.74 14.06 13.63
C ARG A 60 8.10 13.35 13.70
N LEU A 61 8.12 12.04 13.44
CA LEU A 61 9.35 11.26 13.37
C LEU A 61 10.26 11.75 12.23
N ALA A 62 9.69 12.02 11.04
CA ALA A 62 10.42 12.59 9.91
C ALA A 62 11.04 13.96 10.22
N GLY A 63 10.36 14.79 11.02
CA GLY A 63 10.89 16.06 11.48
C GLY A 63 12.00 15.96 12.53
N ALA A 64 12.19 14.80 13.13
CA ALA A 64 13.10 14.57 14.25
C ALA A 64 14.38 13.81 13.89
N THR A 65 14.45 13.20 12.70
CA THR A 65 15.63 12.49 12.20
C THR A 65 16.08 13.06 10.86
N ASP A 66 17.38 13.08 10.64
CA ASP A 66 17.98 13.46 9.36
C ASP A 66 18.29 12.22 8.49
N ARG A 67 17.86 11.02 8.93
CA ARG A 67 18.08 9.77 8.20
C ARG A 67 16.94 9.52 7.21
N ALA A 68 17.30 9.09 6.00
CA ALA A 68 16.35 8.53 5.04
C ALA A 68 15.94 7.11 5.45
N GLY A 69 14.76 6.64 4.97
CA GLY A 69 14.30 5.27 5.18
C GLY A 69 12.97 5.13 5.93
N GLY A 70 12.38 6.25 6.39
CA GLY A 70 11.05 6.26 7.01
C GLY A 70 10.91 5.27 8.19
N PRO A 71 9.84 4.47 8.23
CA PRO A 71 9.55 3.55 9.35
C PRO A 71 10.71 2.63 9.75
N TYR A 72 11.46 2.11 8.77
CA TYR A 72 12.64 1.29 9.01
C TYR A 72 13.70 2.03 9.86
N ALA A 73 14.03 3.27 9.48
CA ALA A 73 15.05 4.05 10.17
C ALA A 73 14.60 4.39 11.60
N TYR A 74 13.32 4.76 11.79
CA TYR A 74 12.77 5.11 13.11
C TYR A 74 12.80 3.94 14.08
N VAL A 75 12.42 2.75 13.62
CA VAL A 75 12.41 1.54 14.44
C VAL A 75 13.83 1.10 14.76
N ARG A 76 14.73 1.12 13.79
CA ARG A 76 16.15 0.79 14.00
C ARG A 76 16.81 1.68 15.04
N GLU A 77 16.57 3.00 14.95
CA GLU A 77 17.13 3.97 15.90
C GLU A 77 16.59 3.76 17.32
N SER A 78 15.31 3.39 17.47
CA SER A 78 14.64 3.26 18.75
C SER A 78 14.84 1.89 19.42
N PHE A 79 14.97 0.80 18.64
CA PHE A 79 14.92 -0.59 19.10
C PHE A 79 16.10 -1.45 18.64
N GLY A 80 17.02 -0.90 17.84
CA GLY A 80 18.25 -1.57 17.40
C GLY A 80 18.14 -2.35 16.10
N ASP A 81 19.25 -2.95 15.67
CA ASP A 81 19.44 -3.54 14.35
C ASP A 81 18.49 -4.72 14.04
N LEU A 82 18.24 -5.59 15.02
CA LEU A 82 17.32 -6.72 14.82
C LEU A 82 15.90 -6.23 14.54
N ALA A 83 15.39 -5.27 15.32
CA ALA A 83 14.09 -4.70 15.11
C ALA A 83 14.00 -3.98 13.76
N GLY A 84 15.02 -3.19 13.41
CA GLY A 84 15.14 -2.56 12.11
C GLY A 84 15.10 -3.58 10.97
N PHE A 85 15.91 -4.64 11.06
CA PHE A 85 15.91 -5.70 10.04
C PHE A 85 14.54 -6.37 9.89
N LEU A 86 13.90 -6.74 11.01
CA LEU A 86 12.58 -7.38 10.98
C LEU A 86 11.52 -6.47 10.36
N ILE A 87 11.59 -5.15 10.58
CA ILE A 87 10.71 -4.18 9.92
C ILE A 87 11.01 -4.07 8.43
N GLY A 88 12.28 -4.02 8.02
CA GLY A 88 12.65 -4.04 6.61
C GLY A 88 12.20 -5.31 5.90
N TRP A 89 12.39 -6.47 6.54
CA TRP A 89 11.93 -7.78 6.06
C TRP A 89 10.40 -7.83 5.95
N GLY A 90 9.67 -7.48 7.03
CA GLY A 90 8.20 -7.49 7.04
C GLY A 90 7.61 -6.53 6.01
N TYR A 91 8.21 -5.34 5.84
CA TYR A 91 7.81 -4.39 4.82
C TYR A 91 8.02 -4.96 3.40
N TRP A 92 9.19 -5.58 3.15
CA TRP A 92 9.46 -6.23 1.86
C TRP A 92 8.45 -7.35 1.57
N VAL A 93 8.18 -8.22 2.55
CA VAL A 93 7.14 -9.27 2.45
C VAL A 93 5.78 -8.64 2.12
N GLY A 94 5.38 -7.61 2.88
CA GLY A 94 4.13 -6.89 2.65
C GLY A 94 4.02 -6.33 1.23
N VAL A 95 5.09 -5.73 0.70
CA VAL A 95 5.10 -5.20 -0.67
C VAL A 95 5.07 -6.31 -1.71
N VAL A 96 5.70 -7.47 -1.48
CA VAL A 96 5.60 -8.65 -2.39
C VAL A 96 4.14 -9.11 -2.51
N PHE A 97 3.42 -9.27 -1.39
CA PHE A 97 1.98 -9.55 -1.40
C PHE A 97 1.19 -8.42 -2.07
N GLY A 98 1.56 -7.18 -1.79
CA GLY A 98 0.94 -5.99 -2.38
C GLY A 98 1.06 -5.91 -3.89
N VAL A 99 2.25 -6.15 -4.43
CA VAL A 99 2.48 -6.24 -5.90
C VAL A 99 1.59 -7.30 -6.52
N THR A 100 1.46 -8.45 -5.87
CA THR A 100 0.58 -9.53 -6.34
C THR A 100 -0.89 -9.10 -6.32
N ALA A 101 -1.36 -8.49 -5.23
CA ALA A 101 -2.73 -7.98 -5.12
C ALA A 101 -3.05 -6.91 -6.17
N ILE A 102 -2.13 -5.96 -6.38
CA ILE A 102 -2.29 -4.90 -7.40
C ILE A 102 -2.37 -5.51 -8.79
N ALA A 103 -1.56 -6.53 -9.07
CA ALA A 103 -1.59 -7.23 -10.37
C ALA A 103 -2.91 -7.97 -10.60
N VAL A 104 -3.52 -8.55 -9.55
CA VAL A 104 -4.87 -9.13 -9.61
C VAL A 104 -5.90 -8.05 -9.98
N GLY A 105 -5.86 -6.89 -9.32
CA GLY A 105 -6.72 -5.75 -9.66
C GLY A 105 -6.51 -5.23 -11.07
N PHE A 106 -5.26 -5.17 -11.52
CA PHE A 106 -4.91 -4.80 -12.90
C PHE A 106 -5.53 -5.78 -13.91
N ALA A 107 -5.50 -7.10 -13.64
CA ALA A 107 -6.10 -8.10 -14.52
C ALA A 107 -7.62 -7.97 -14.59
N GLY A 108 -8.31 -7.69 -13.47
CA GLY A 108 -9.75 -7.45 -13.45
C GLY A 108 -10.14 -6.26 -14.34
N TYR A 109 -9.48 -5.11 -14.20
CA TYR A 109 -9.74 -3.95 -15.04
C TYR A 109 -9.26 -4.12 -16.49
N MET A 110 -8.22 -4.92 -16.75
CA MET A 110 -7.84 -5.30 -18.09
C MET A 110 -8.94 -6.11 -18.78
N GLY A 111 -9.58 -7.05 -18.05
CA GLY A 111 -10.72 -7.82 -18.53
C GLY A 111 -11.96 -6.96 -18.78
N ALA A 112 -12.21 -5.94 -17.94
CA ALA A 112 -13.32 -5.01 -18.13
C ALA A 112 -13.16 -4.14 -19.39
N VAL A 113 -11.92 -3.71 -19.69
CA VAL A 113 -11.61 -2.91 -20.89
C VAL A 113 -11.51 -3.79 -22.15
N PHE A 114 -10.95 -4.99 -22.02
CA PHE A 114 -10.75 -5.95 -23.09
C PHE A 114 -11.31 -7.33 -22.69
N PRO A 115 -12.57 -7.64 -22.99
CA PRO A 115 -13.27 -8.84 -22.51
C PRO A 115 -12.57 -10.18 -22.82
N ILE A 116 -11.71 -10.22 -23.84
CA ILE A 116 -10.90 -11.40 -24.17
C ILE A 116 -10.00 -11.84 -23.00
N PHE A 117 -9.59 -10.89 -22.13
CA PHE A 117 -8.74 -11.18 -20.96
C PHE A 117 -9.53 -11.60 -19.72
N ALA A 118 -10.87 -11.51 -19.75
CA ALA A 118 -11.76 -12.00 -18.71
C ALA A 118 -12.28 -13.43 -18.95
N ALA A 119 -11.83 -14.10 -20.02
CA ALA A 119 -12.39 -15.37 -20.49
C ALA A 119 -12.37 -16.50 -19.43
N ASN A 120 -11.34 -16.54 -18.59
CA ASN A 120 -11.20 -17.50 -17.48
C ASN A 120 -10.09 -17.07 -16.52
N SER A 121 -10.05 -17.70 -15.33
CA SER A 121 -9.06 -17.41 -14.28
C SER A 121 -7.60 -17.56 -14.73
N PHE A 122 -7.33 -18.53 -15.62
CA PHE A 122 -5.96 -18.73 -16.14
C PHE A 122 -5.52 -17.54 -17.00
N THR A 123 -6.40 -17.03 -17.88
CA THR A 123 -6.10 -15.83 -18.70
C THR A 123 -5.88 -14.62 -17.83
N GLN A 124 -6.69 -14.41 -16.80
CA GLN A 124 -6.53 -13.32 -15.83
C GLN A 124 -5.19 -13.42 -15.08
N ALA A 125 -4.82 -14.63 -14.61
CA ALA A 125 -3.52 -14.88 -13.98
C ALA A 125 -2.35 -14.58 -14.93
N LEU A 126 -2.48 -14.92 -16.21
CA LEU A 126 -1.46 -14.64 -17.22
C LEU A 126 -1.31 -13.13 -17.47
N VAL A 127 -2.41 -12.39 -17.50
CA VAL A 127 -2.42 -10.93 -17.62
C VAL A 127 -1.76 -10.27 -16.41
N ALA A 128 -2.09 -10.72 -15.20
CA ALA A 128 -1.46 -10.23 -13.98
C ALA A 128 0.04 -10.50 -13.96
N ALA A 129 0.47 -11.72 -14.30
CA ALA A 129 1.89 -12.09 -14.39
C ALA A 129 2.65 -11.29 -15.46
N ALA A 130 2.03 -11.09 -16.64
CA ALA A 130 2.57 -10.25 -17.70
C ALA A 130 2.74 -8.79 -17.25
N GLY A 131 1.78 -8.25 -16.50
CA GLY A 131 1.86 -6.92 -15.87
C GLY A 131 3.05 -6.80 -14.92
N ILE A 132 3.22 -7.77 -14.00
CA ILE A 132 4.39 -7.82 -13.11
C ILE A 132 5.69 -7.86 -13.94
N GLY A 133 5.79 -8.76 -14.92
CA GLY A 133 6.99 -8.95 -15.73
C GLY A 133 7.34 -7.69 -16.55
N ALA A 134 6.37 -7.10 -17.23
CA ALA A 134 6.56 -5.90 -18.06
C ALA A 134 7.04 -4.71 -17.21
N LEU A 135 6.39 -4.45 -16.07
CA LEU A 135 6.73 -3.34 -15.20
C LEU A 135 8.03 -3.58 -14.42
N THR A 136 8.35 -4.84 -14.09
CA THR A 136 9.68 -5.21 -13.56
C THR A 136 10.76 -4.88 -14.57
N TRP A 137 10.57 -5.23 -15.83
CA TRP A 137 11.52 -4.92 -16.89
C TRP A 137 11.73 -3.41 -17.06
N VAL A 138 10.66 -2.60 -16.99
CA VAL A 138 10.75 -1.12 -16.97
C VAL A 138 11.58 -0.63 -15.80
N ASN A 139 11.33 -1.14 -14.58
CA ASN A 139 12.06 -0.76 -13.38
C ASN A 139 13.55 -1.16 -13.43
N VAL A 140 13.86 -2.33 -14.00
CA VAL A 140 15.26 -2.79 -14.21
C VAL A 140 16.03 -1.89 -15.15
N LYS A 141 15.39 -1.28 -16.15
CA LYS A 141 16.05 -0.32 -17.03
C LYS A 141 16.45 0.99 -16.37
N GLY A 142 15.88 1.29 -15.19
CA GLY A 142 16.18 2.51 -14.44
C GLY A 142 15.49 3.72 -15.07
N VAL A 143 14.24 3.95 -14.73
CA VAL A 143 13.49 5.14 -15.16
C VAL A 143 13.67 6.23 -14.10
N SER A 144 14.29 7.33 -14.48
CA SER A 144 14.34 8.55 -13.67
C SER A 144 13.00 9.27 -13.80
N GLU A 145 12.10 9.05 -12.85
CA GLU A 145 10.80 9.73 -12.84
C GLU A 145 10.92 11.14 -12.23
N ALA A 146 10.52 12.12 -12.99
CA ALA A 146 10.38 13.47 -12.46
C ALA A 146 9.15 13.54 -11.53
N ALA A 147 9.30 14.12 -10.33
CA ALA A 147 8.20 14.30 -9.36
C ALA A 147 6.98 15.06 -9.94
N SER A 148 7.18 15.81 -11.01
CA SER A 148 6.12 16.51 -11.75
C SER A 148 5.25 15.54 -12.57
N VAL A 149 5.83 14.48 -13.12
CA VAL A 149 5.09 13.41 -13.84
C VAL A 149 4.23 12.64 -12.86
N GLN A 150 4.78 12.32 -11.68
CA GLN A 150 4.02 11.67 -10.62
C GLN A 150 2.82 12.51 -10.17
N LEU A 151 2.95 13.82 -10.04
CA LEU A 151 1.85 14.70 -9.69
C LEU A 151 0.76 14.72 -10.77
N ALA A 152 1.13 14.78 -12.06
CA ALA A 152 0.18 14.72 -13.17
C ALA A 152 -0.60 13.40 -13.19
N LEU A 153 0.10 12.26 -13.03
CA LEU A 153 -0.52 10.95 -12.93
C LEU A 153 -1.45 10.86 -11.70
N THR A 154 -1.08 11.47 -10.58
CA THR A 154 -1.93 11.49 -9.37
C THR A 154 -3.24 12.22 -9.63
N ILE A 155 -3.21 13.36 -10.34
CA ILE A 155 -4.43 14.09 -10.72
C ILE A 155 -5.32 13.23 -11.61
N LEU A 156 -4.75 12.56 -12.60
CA LEU A 156 -5.49 11.66 -13.49
C LEU A 156 -6.17 10.51 -12.73
N LYS A 157 -5.54 9.96 -11.69
CA LYS A 157 -6.11 8.90 -10.85
C LYS A 157 -7.31 9.36 -10.01
N ILE A 158 -7.39 10.63 -9.65
CA ILE A 158 -8.46 11.20 -8.86
C ILE A 158 -9.74 11.37 -9.69
N ILE A 159 -9.63 11.62 -10.98
CA ILE A 159 -10.77 11.89 -11.86
C ILE A 159 -11.84 10.78 -11.81
N PRO A 160 -11.53 9.49 -11.99
CA PRO A 160 -12.52 8.42 -11.90
C PRO A 160 -13.25 8.39 -10.56
N LEU A 161 -12.54 8.65 -9.45
CA LEU A 161 -13.12 8.66 -8.11
C LEU A 161 -14.14 9.79 -7.96
N VAL A 162 -13.79 11.00 -8.40
CA VAL A 162 -14.70 12.16 -8.36
C VAL A 162 -15.92 11.94 -9.25
N VAL A 163 -15.72 11.39 -10.46
CA VAL A 163 -16.84 11.08 -11.36
C VAL A 163 -17.81 10.10 -10.70
N ILE A 164 -17.31 9.02 -10.09
CA ILE A 164 -18.18 8.05 -9.41
C ILE A 164 -18.88 8.66 -8.20
N ILE A 165 -18.23 9.53 -7.43
CA ILE A 165 -18.90 10.26 -6.33
C ILE A 165 -20.05 11.10 -6.88
N CYS A 166 -19.85 11.84 -7.97
CA CYS A 166 -20.91 12.64 -8.60
C CYS A 166 -22.06 11.76 -9.12
N LEU A 167 -21.76 10.61 -9.72
CA LEU A 167 -22.77 9.64 -10.15
C LEU A 167 -23.56 9.08 -8.97
N GLY A 168 -22.90 8.73 -7.87
CA GLY A 168 -23.55 8.24 -6.66
C GLY A 168 -24.51 9.27 -6.05
N ILE A 169 -24.15 10.55 -6.11
CA ILE A 169 -25.04 11.65 -5.67
C ILE A 169 -26.26 11.81 -6.61
N ALA A 170 -26.04 11.62 -7.93
CA ALA A 170 -27.08 11.86 -8.94
C ALA A 170 -28.04 10.67 -9.14
N TYR A 171 -27.53 9.45 -9.04
CA TYR A 171 -28.22 8.22 -9.43
C TYR A 171 -28.17 7.11 -8.37
N GLY A 172 -27.54 7.37 -7.21
CA GLY A 172 -27.43 6.35 -6.16
C GLY A 172 -28.79 6.00 -5.55
N ASP A 173 -29.01 4.70 -5.32
CA ASP A 173 -30.19 4.17 -4.69
C ASP A 173 -29.82 3.54 -3.34
N ILE A 174 -30.53 3.96 -2.28
CA ILE A 174 -30.34 3.44 -0.93
C ILE A 174 -30.68 1.95 -0.82
N ASP A 175 -31.60 1.47 -1.66
CA ASP A 175 -32.03 0.08 -1.66
C ASP A 175 -30.96 -0.87 -2.20
N ASN A 176 -29.99 -0.36 -2.96
CA ASN A 176 -28.81 -1.13 -3.37
C ASN A 176 -27.83 -1.42 -2.21
N PHE A 177 -27.91 -0.60 -1.14
CA PHE A 177 -26.98 -0.74 -0.04
C PHE A 177 -27.35 -1.95 0.83
N PRO A 178 -26.38 -2.83 1.15
CA PRO A 178 -26.67 -4.02 1.94
C PRO A 178 -27.13 -3.64 3.37
N SER A 179 -27.76 -4.59 4.07
CA SER A 179 -28.15 -4.41 5.47
C SER A 179 -26.95 -4.06 6.36
N PHE A 180 -27.21 -3.65 7.61
CA PHE A 180 -26.15 -3.18 8.51
C PHE A 180 -25.03 -4.20 8.72
N ASN A 181 -25.37 -5.48 8.88
CA ASN A 181 -24.42 -6.58 9.13
C ASN A 181 -24.94 -7.86 8.44
N PRO A 182 -24.80 -7.96 7.10
CA PRO A 182 -25.33 -9.11 6.35
C PRO A 182 -24.82 -10.47 6.82
N GLN A 183 -23.55 -10.52 7.25
CA GLN A 183 -22.91 -11.77 7.71
C GLN A 183 -23.27 -12.15 9.15
N GLY A 184 -23.95 -11.30 9.92
CA GLY A 184 -24.27 -11.57 11.33
C GLY A 184 -23.04 -11.72 12.24
N LEU A 185 -21.88 -11.22 11.85
CA LEU A 185 -20.65 -11.28 12.65
C LEU A 185 -20.75 -10.40 13.91
N PRO A 186 -20.01 -10.71 14.98
CA PRO A 186 -19.83 -9.75 16.08
C PRO A 186 -19.34 -8.41 15.54
N ILE A 187 -19.98 -7.30 15.92
CA ILE A 187 -19.68 -5.95 15.39
C ILE A 187 -18.20 -5.61 15.55
N SER A 188 -17.59 -5.96 16.70
CA SER A 188 -16.17 -5.72 16.94
C SER A 188 -15.28 -6.47 15.95
N GLN A 189 -15.62 -7.70 15.60
CA GLN A 189 -14.89 -8.50 14.62
C GLN A 189 -15.06 -7.91 13.21
N ALA A 190 -16.30 -7.64 12.79
CA ALA A 190 -16.58 -7.05 11.48
C ALA A 190 -15.88 -5.69 11.31
N LEU A 191 -15.90 -4.85 12.37
CA LEU A 191 -15.23 -3.56 12.35
C LEU A 191 -13.69 -3.70 12.28
N ALA A 192 -13.10 -4.64 13.03
CA ALA A 192 -11.66 -4.88 12.97
C ALA A 192 -11.24 -5.43 11.59
N THR A 193 -12.01 -6.34 11.02
CA THR A 193 -11.74 -6.90 9.68
C THR A 193 -11.87 -5.82 8.60
N THR A 194 -12.92 -5.01 8.63
CA THR A 194 -13.06 -3.91 7.68
C THR A 194 -11.97 -2.85 7.85
N ALA A 195 -11.50 -2.60 9.08
CA ALA A 195 -10.35 -1.72 9.32
C ALA A 195 -9.06 -2.27 8.72
N LEU A 196 -8.80 -3.60 8.81
CA LEU A 196 -7.66 -4.23 8.15
C LEU A 196 -7.74 -4.08 6.62
N LEU A 197 -8.89 -4.41 6.04
CA LEU A 197 -9.11 -4.38 4.59
C LEU A 197 -8.99 -2.95 4.04
N THR A 198 -9.62 -1.97 4.69
CA THR A 198 -9.59 -0.57 4.25
C THR A 198 -8.21 0.07 4.47
N MET A 199 -7.44 -0.38 5.47
CA MET A 199 -6.07 0.09 5.67
C MET A 199 -5.15 -0.21 4.48
N TRP A 200 -5.42 -1.27 3.74
CA TRP A 200 -4.72 -1.57 2.49
C TRP A 200 -4.67 -0.36 1.55
N ALA A 201 -5.77 0.34 1.39
CA ALA A 201 -5.86 1.49 0.50
C ALA A 201 -5.04 2.71 0.98
N PHE A 202 -4.67 2.78 2.26
CA PHE A 202 -3.86 3.86 2.82
C PHE A 202 -2.37 3.53 2.92
N ILE A 203 -1.95 2.33 2.53
CA ILE A 203 -0.53 1.99 2.44
C ILE A 203 0.11 2.88 1.38
N GLY A 204 1.26 3.47 1.73
CA GLY A 204 1.95 4.48 0.93
C GLY A 204 1.88 5.89 1.51
N ILE A 205 1.17 6.09 2.64
CA ILE A 205 1.17 7.36 3.34
C ILE A 205 2.60 7.83 3.71
N GLU A 206 3.49 6.87 3.95
CA GLU A 206 4.91 7.10 4.23
C GLU A 206 5.73 7.54 3.01
N ALA A 207 5.19 7.50 1.80
CA ALA A 207 5.97 7.78 0.59
C ALA A 207 6.65 9.15 0.60
N ALA A 208 6.02 10.17 1.18
CA ALA A 208 6.61 11.50 1.30
C ALA A 208 7.66 11.63 2.42
N VAL A 209 7.70 10.69 3.39
CA VAL A 209 8.70 10.76 4.48
C VAL A 209 10.01 10.02 4.13
N ILE A 210 10.01 9.19 3.09
CA ILE A 210 11.19 8.42 2.67
C ILE A 210 12.28 9.33 2.11
N PRO A 211 12.03 10.23 1.13
CA PRO A 211 13.03 11.10 0.52
C PRO A 211 13.24 12.42 1.29
N THR A 212 13.31 12.38 2.61
CA THR A 212 13.42 13.58 3.46
C THR A 212 14.53 14.53 3.05
N VAL A 213 15.67 14.01 2.58
CA VAL A 213 16.84 14.80 2.16
C VAL A 213 16.59 15.60 0.89
N ASP A 214 15.63 15.20 0.05
CA ASP A 214 15.32 15.84 -1.23
C ASP A 214 14.17 16.85 -1.12
N VAL A 215 13.65 17.10 0.09
CA VAL A 215 12.55 18.05 0.34
C VAL A 215 13.06 19.40 0.80
N LYS A 216 12.43 20.49 0.32
CA LYS A 216 12.65 21.85 0.85
C LYS A 216 12.05 21.95 2.24
N ASN A 217 12.82 22.47 3.23
CA ASN A 217 12.32 22.65 4.60
C ASN A 217 11.51 21.44 5.09
N PRO A 218 12.11 20.23 5.15
CA PRO A 218 11.38 18.96 5.37
C PRO A 218 10.55 19.00 6.66
N LYS A 219 11.07 19.62 7.73
CA LYS A 219 10.38 19.77 9.02
C LYS A 219 9.04 20.53 8.94
N LYS A 220 8.81 21.33 7.89
CA LYS A 220 7.56 22.07 7.68
C LYS A 220 6.71 21.44 6.58
N ILE A 221 7.33 21.07 5.46
CA ILE A 221 6.59 20.62 4.27
C ILE A 221 6.06 19.20 4.46
N ILE A 222 6.88 18.27 4.95
CA ILE A 222 6.47 16.85 5.08
C ILE A 222 5.25 16.68 5.99
N PRO A 223 5.20 17.28 7.22
CA PRO A 223 4.03 17.14 8.08
C PRO A 223 2.73 17.61 7.41
N ILE A 224 2.77 18.78 6.78
CA ILE A 224 1.58 19.34 6.11
C ILE A 224 1.17 18.47 4.92
N ALA A 225 2.14 18.04 4.11
CA ALA A 225 1.88 17.23 2.92
C ALA A 225 1.27 15.86 3.26
N VAL A 226 1.82 15.15 4.26
CA VAL A 226 1.36 13.81 4.64
C VAL A 226 -0.03 13.86 5.28
N VAL A 227 -0.29 14.82 6.18
CA VAL A 227 -1.60 14.96 6.81
C VAL A 227 -2.65 15.39 5.80
N SER A 228 -2.35 16.37 4.93
CA SER A 228 -3.29 16.78 3.89
C SER A 228 -3.55 15.69 2.86
N ALA A 229 -2.55 14.85 2.54
CA ALA A 229 -2.72 13.69 1.68
C ALA A 229 -3.67 12.67 2.33
N ALA A 230 -3.47 12.35 3.63
CA ALA A 230 -4.35 11.46 4.36
C ALA A 230 -5.81 11.95 4.38
N LEU A 231 -6.03 13.24 4.64
CA LEU A 231 -7.37 13.85 4.62
C LEU A 231 -8.01 13.80 3.24
N SER A 232 -7.26 14.16 2.18
CA SER A 232 -7.76 14.15 0.80
C SER A 232 -8.16 12.74 0.37
N VAL A 233 -7.32 11.75 0.66
CA VAL A 233 -7.56 10.35 0.29
C VAL A 233 -8.71 9.77 1.10
N SER A 234 -8.81 10.08 2.40
CA SER A 234 -9.94 9.65 3.25
C SER A 234 -11.27 10.12 2.67
N PHE A 235 -11.36 11.39 2.29
CA PHE A 235 -12.57 11.95 1.69
C PHE A 235 -12.93 11.24 0.38
N LEU A 236 -11.95 11.04 -0.51
CA LEU A 236 -12.16 10.36 -1.79
C LEU A 236 -12.58 8.91 -1.60
N TYR A 237 -11.98 8.19 -0.67
CA TYR A 237 -12.24 6.77 -0.47
C TYR A 237 -13.60 6.49 0.16
N VAL A 238 -13.94 7.23 1.22
CA VAL A 238 -15.26 7.13 1.83
C VAL A 238 -16.33 7.49 0.81
N GLY A 239 -16.16 8.61 0.09
CA GLY A 239 -17.11 9.06 -0.93
C GLY A 239 -17.27 8.08 -2.09
N ALA A 240 -16.15 7.64 -2.69
CA ALA A 240 -16.20 6.74 -3.85
C ALA A 240 -16.70 5.34 -3.48
N SER A 241 -16.27 4.77 -2.34
CA SER A 241 -16.77 3.47 -1.89
C SER A 241 -18.27 3.50 -1.59
N THR A 242 -18.73 4.54 -0.90
CA THR A 242 -20.15 4.74 -0.64
C THR A 242 -20.93 4.90 -1.94
N ALA A 243 -20.45 5.71 -2.88
CA ALA A 243 -21.09 5.92 -4.18
C ALA A 243 -21.23 4.61 -4.98
N VAL A 244 -20.18 3.78 -5.03
CA VAL A 244 -20.23 2.47 -5.70
C VAL A 244 -21.30 1.58 -5.05
N MET A 245 -21.38 1.54 -3.71
CA MET A 245 -22.39 0.74 -2.99
C MET A 245 -23.82 1.25 -3.18
N PHE A 246 -24.03 2.51 -3.50
CA PHE A 246 -25.34 3.05 -3.87
C PHE A 246 -25.71 2.84 -5.35
N LEU A 247 -24.71 2.72 -6.23
CA LEU A 247 -24.93 2.57 -7.67
C LEU A 247 -25.09 1.11 -8.10
N VAL A 248 -24.51 0.15 -7.36
CA VAL A 248 -24.48 -1.27 -7.74
C VAL A 248 -25.14 -2.11 -6.64
N PRO A 249 -26.13 -2.95 -6.99
CA PRO A 249 -26.74 -3.89 -6.04
C PRO A 249 -25.70 -4.77 -5.35
N SER A 250 -25.87 -5.00 -4.06
CA SER A 250 -24.85 -5.60 -3.20
C SER A 250 -24.46 -7.04 -3.59
N ASP A 251 -25.39 -7.81 -4.14
CA ASP A 251 -25.18 -9.16 -4.65
C ASP A 251 -24.29 -9.20 -5.90
N ILE A 252 -24.52 -8.25 -6.81
CA ILE A 252 -23.68 -8.02 -8.00
C ILE A 252 -22.31 -7.50 -7.59
N LEU A 253 -22.29 -6.51 -6.69
CA LEU A 253 -21.07 -5.87 -6.23
C LEU A 253 -20.10 -6.86 -5.56
N ALA A 254 -20.61 -7.78 -4.73
CA ALA A 254 -19.78 -8.74 -3.98
C ALA A 254 -18.95 -9.68 -4.87
N VAL A 255 -19.34 -9.86 -6.12
CA VAL A 255 -18.64 -10.72 -7.10
C VAL A 255 -18.01 -9.92 -8.25
N SER A 256 -18.12 -8.60 -8.22
CA SER A 256 -17.62 -7.72 -9.29
C SER A 256 -16.09 -7.66 -9.32
N GLU A 257 -15.53 -7.96 -10.48
CA GLU A 257 -14.08 -7.83 -10.76
C GLU A 257 -13.68 -6.40 -11.19
N SER A 258 -14.69 -5.54 -11.44
CA SER A 258 -14.51 -4.14 -11.87
C SER A 258 -15.59 -3.20 -11.33
N PRO A 259 -15.74 -3.06 -9.99
CA PRO A 259 -16.83 -2.34 -9.33
C PRO A 259 -17.09 -0.93 -9.85
N PHE A 260 -16.06 -0.21 -10.25
CA PHE A 260 -16.18 1.15 -10.78
C PHE A 260 -16.73 1.20 -12.20
N VAL A 261 -16.48 0.15 -13.02
CA VAL A 261 -17.07 0.03 -14.35
C VAL A 261 -18.58 -0.26 -14.22
N ASP A 262 -18.94 -1.17 -13.30
CA ASP A 262 -20.35 -1.48 -13.03
C ASP A 262 -21.08 -0.26 -12.50
N ALA A 263 -20.49 0.50 -11.56
CA ALA A 263 -21.03 1.74 -11.05
C ALA A 263 -21.20 2.81 -12.15
N ALA A 264 -20.36 2.79 -13.17
CA ALA A 264 -20.44 3.73 -14.31
C ALA A 264 -21.43 3.31 -15.40
N ALA A 265 -22.20 2.23 -15.23
CA ALA A 265 -23.18 1.76 -16.19
C ALA A 265 -24.22 2.84 -16.59
N HIS A 266 -24.59 3.72 -15.65
CA HIS A 266 -25.47 4.86 -15.92
C HIS A 266 -24.93 5.85 -16.95
N MET A 267 -23.62 5.87 -17.22
CA MET A 267 -22.99 6.70 -18.26
C MET A 267 -23.05 6.05 -19.66
N GLY A 268 -23.63 4.85 -19.75
CA GLY A 268 -23.56 4.03 -20.96
C GLY A 268 -22.16 3.43 -21.21
N THR A 269 -22.03 2.68 -22.30
CA THR A 269 -20.80 1.92 -22.61
C THR A 269 -19.56 2.78 -22.74
N GLY A 270 -19.65 3.98 -23.31
CA GLY A 270 -18.52 4.90 -23.46
C GLY A 270 -18.01 5.43 -22.12
N GLY A 271 -18.91 5.75 -21.21
CA GLY A 271 -18.57 6.22 -19.86
C GLY A 271 -17.96 5.11 -19.00
N ALA A 272 -18.55 3.93 -19.03
CA ALA A 272 -18.03 2.74 -18.35
C ALA A 272 -16.60 2.39 -18.84
N LEU A 273 -16.35 2.44 -20.15
CA LEU A 273 -15.02 2.23 -20.72
C LEU A 273 -14.03 3.30 -20.26
N LEU A 274 -14.43 4.58 -20.22
CA LEU A 274 -13.56 5.67 -19.74
C LEU A 274 -13.12 5.45 -18.28
N ILE A 275 -14.06 5.06 -17.42
CA ILE A 275 -13.75 4.73 -16.01
C ILE A 275 -12.85 3.50 -15.92
N GLY A 276 -13.11 2.46 -16.72
CA GLY A 276 -12.29 1.25 -16.79
C GLY A 276 -10.85 1.54 -17.20
N VAL A 277 -10.65 2.35 -18.23
CA VAL A 277 -9.31 2.80 -18.66
C VAL A 277 -8.62 3.63 -17.58
N GLY A 278 -9.34 4.54 -16.91
CA GLY A 278 -8.80 5.31 -15.79
C GLY A 278 -8.34 4.43 -14.63
N ALA A 279 -9.13 3.42 -14.25
CA ALA A 279 -8.79 2.45 -13.22
C ALA A 279 -7.60 1.57 -13.64
N LEU A 280 -7.54 1.15 -14.91
CA LEU A 280 -6.44 0.37 -15.48
C LEU A 280 -5.12 1.15 -15.43
N ILE A 281 -5.12 2.43 -15.84
CA ILE A 281 -3.95 3.30 -15.75
C ILE A 281 -3.52 3.50 -14.28
N SER A 282 -4.50 3.66 -13.39
CA SER A 282 -4.24 3.83 -11.97
C SER A 282 -3.60 2.58 -11.35
N THR A 283 -4.14 1.40 -11.64
CA THR A 283 -3.61 0.13 -11.14
C THR A 283 -2.23 -0.19 -11.72
N ALA A 284 -2.00 0.05 -13.02
CA ALA A 284 -0.69 -0.09 -13.64
C ALA A 284 0.36 0.83 -13.00
N GLY A 285 0.00 2.10 -12.78
CA GLY A 285 0.89 3.07 -12.10
C GLY A 285 1.21 2.68 -10.66
N ALA A 286 0.23 2.15 -9.91
CA ALA A 286 0.46 1.65 -8.55
C ALA A 286 1.35 0.40 -8.56
N LEU A 287 1.14 -0.52 -9.50
CA LEU A 287 1.96 -1.71 -9.67
C LEU A 287 3.42 -1.33 -9.94
N ASN A 288 3.65 -0.39 -10.87
CA ASN A 288 4.99 0.13 -11.16
C ASN A 288 5.67 0.72 -9.94
N GLY A 289 4.98 1.58 -9.19
CA GLY A 289 5.50 2.21 -7.97
C GLY A 289 5.82 1.20 -6.86
N ASN A 290 4.97 0.19 -6.66
CA ASN A 290 5.21 -0.84 -5.64
C ASN A 290 6.39 -1.77 -6.02
N ILE A 291 6.56 -2.13 -7.30
CA ILE A 291 7.74 -2.85 -7.78
C ILE A 291 9.02 -2.04 -7.50
N PHE A 292 8.99 -0.72 -7.76
CA PHE A 292 10.11 0.16 -7.43
C PHE A 292 10.44 0.15 -5.93
N VAL A 293 9.44 0.38 -5.07
CA VAL A 293 9.59 0.42 -3.61
C VAL A 293 10.12 -0.91 -3.07
N MET A 294 9.65 -2.04 -3.60
CA MET A 294 10.09 -3.38 -3.25
C MET A 294 11.61 -3.54 -3.41
N GLY A 295 12.18 -3.02 -4.50
CA GLY A 295 13.62 -3.02 -4.74
C GLY A 295 14.38 -2.05 -3.82
N GLN A 296 13.85 -0.85 -3.62
CA GLN A 296 14.50 0.20 -2.82
C GLN A 296 14.58 -0.17 -1.33
N MET A 297 13.54 -0.79 -0.78
CA MET A 297 13.54 -1.21 0.62
C MET A 297 14.61 -2.29 0.88
N ALA A 298 14.66 -3.34 0.06
CA ALA A 298 15.66 -4.38 0.19
C ALA A 298 17.08 -3.82 0.02
N MET A 299 17.27 -2.89 -0.92
CA MET A 299 18.54 -2.20 -1.12
C MET A 299 18.94 -1.36 0.10
N ALA A 300 18.01 -0.65 0.74
CA ALA A 300 18.30 0.17 1.93
C ALA A 300 18.78 -0.69 3.10
N VAL A 301 18.12 -1.82 3.37
CA VAL A 301 18.52 -2.78 4.41
C VAL A 301 19.92 -3.33 4.16
N ALA A 302 20.26 -3.62 2.89
CA ALA A 302 21.59 -4.11 2.51
C ALA A 302 22.67 -3.02 2.55
N ALA A 303 22.34 -1.78 2.16
CA ALA A 303 23.24 -0.64 2.26
C ALA A 303 23.64 -0.32 3.71
N ASP A 304 22.74 -0.56 4.64
CA ASP A 304 22.97 -0.43 6.09
C ASP A 304 23.75 -1.61 6.71
N GLY A 305 24.16 -2.60 5.90
CA GLY A 305 24.95 -3.76 6.33
C GLY A 305 24.15 -4.83 7.07
N LEU A 306 22.81 -4.79 7.01
CA LEU A 306 21.94 -5.77 7.65
C LEU A 306 21.55 -6.92 6.72
N ALA A 307 21.88 -6.82 5.43
CA ALA A 307 21.69 -7.86 4.43
C ALA A 307 22.93 -7.96 3.51
N PRO A 308 23.10 -9.05 2.74
CA PRO A 308 24.24 -9.23 1.85
C PRO A 308 24.38 -8.08 0.85
N ALA A 309 25.61 -7.60 0.63
CA ALA A 309 25.92 -6.47 -0.26
C ALA A 309 25.47 -6.69 -1.71
N VAL A 310 25.31 -7.94 -2.15
CA VAL A 310 24.80 -8.29 -3.50
C VAL A 310 23.37 -7.74 -3.73
N ILE A 311 22.56 -7.62 -2.67
CA ILE A 311 21.19 -7.08 -2.73
C ILE A 311 21.23 -5.57 -3.04
N ALA A 312 22.27 -4.86 -2.58
CA ALA A 312 22.45 -3.43 -2.86
C ALA A 312 23.09 -3.16 -4.22
N LYS A 313 23.52 -4.21 -4.97
CA LYS A 313 24.21 -4.04 -6.25
C LYS A 313 23.28 -3.44 -7.31
N LYS A 314 23.69 -2.29 -7.84
CA LYS A 314 22.98 -1.60 -8.93
C LYS A 314 23.51 -2.02 -10.28
N ASN A 315 22.63 -2.08 -11.28
CA ASN A 315 23.01 -2.24 -12.67
C ASN A 315 23.52 -0.91 -13.28
N ARG A 316 23.85 -0.90 -14.58
CA ARG A 316 24.29 0.31 -15.29
C ARG A 316 23.22 1.44 -15.29
N GLY A 317 21.95 1.10 -15.20
CA GLY A 317 20.83 2.04 -15.09
C GLY A 317 20.54 2.54 -13.67
N GLY A 318 21.35 2.17 -12.68
CA GLY A 318 21.19 2.56 -11.28
C GLY A 318 20.13 1.77 -10.51
N ALA A 319 19.50 0.75 -11.12
CA ALA A 319 18.46 -0.06 -10.49
C ALA A 319 19.02 -1.30 -9.80
N PRO A 320 18.46 -1.76 -8.67
CA PRO A 320 18.83 -3.00 -7.99
C PRO A 320 18.19 -4.21 -8.70
N ALA A 321 18.63 -4.47 -9.94
CA ALA A 321 18.00 -5.41 -10.87
C ALA A 321 17.82 -6.83 -10.28
N GLY A 322 18.82 -7.33 -9.57
CA GLY A 322 18.77 -8.68 -8.98
C GLY A 322 17.61 -8.85 -8.01
N VAL A 323 17.47 -7.94 -7.06
CA VAL A 323 16.39 -8.01 -6.06
C VAL A 323 15.03 -7.73 -6.68
N LEU A 324 14.93 -6.84 -7.67
CA LEU A 324 13.68 -6.60 -8.41
C LEU A 324 13.18 -7.87 -9.09
N ILE A 325 14.05 -8.57 -9.82
CA ILE A 325 13.68 -9.81 -10.53
C ILE A 325 13.29 -10.91 -9.55
N VAL A 326 14.08 -11.14 -8.51
CA VAL A 326 13.78 -12.17 -7.50
C VAL A 326 12.46 -11.90 -6.81
N SER A 327 12.23 -10.66 -6.38
CA SER A 327 10.97 -10.28 -5.71
C SER A 327 9.77 -10.43 -6.63
N SER A 328 9.89 -10.07 -7.91
CA SER A 328 8.81 -10.22 -8.90
C SER A 328 8.51 -11.69 -9.21
N VAL A 329 9.53 -12.56 -9.18
CA VAL A 329 9.33 -14.02 -9.28
C VAL A 329 8.52 -14.53 -8.07
N PHE A 330 8.83 -14.08 -6.85
CA PHE A 330 8.04 -14.42 -5.67
C PHE A 330 6.59 -13.90 -5.78
N SER A 331 6.38 -12.67 -6.23
CA SER A 331 5.03 -12.13 -6.46
C SER A 331 4.26 -12.95 -7.49
N THR A 332 4.91 -13.37 -8.59
CA THR A 332 4.28 -14.21 -9.60
C THR A 332 3.97 -15.61 -9.08
N ALA A 333 4.83 -16.21 -8.27
CA ALA A 333 4.57 -17.50 -7.62
C ALA A 333 3.37 -17.41 -6.66
N LEU A 334 3.31 -16.35 -5.84
CA LEU A 334 2.15 -16.11 -4.98
C LEU A 334 0.84 -15.94 -5.77
N LEU A 335 0.90 -15.27 -6.93
CA LEU A 335 -0.24 -15.13 -7.83
C LEU A 335 -0.77 -16.51 -8.25
N VAL A 336 0.11 -17.38 -8.76
CA VAL A 336 -0.25 -18.72 -9.23
C VAL A 336 -0.86 -19.56 -8.11
N LEU A 337 -0.32 -19.47 -6.89
CA LEU A 337 -0.80 -20.25 -5.74
C LEU A 337 -2.18 -19.79 -5.22
N ASN A 338 -2.56 -18.53 -5.44
CA ASN A 338 -3.76 -17.94 -4.85
C ASN A 338 -4.90 -17.70 -5.85
N PHE A 339 -4.71 -17.97 -7.14
CA PHE A 339 -5.72 -17.67 -8.16
C PHE A 339 -6.86 -18.70 -8.24
N THR A 340 -6.79 -19.77 -7.45
CA THR A 340 -7.80 -20.85 -7.42
C THR A 340 -9.13 -20.42 -6.82
N ASP A 341 -9.13 -19.43 -5.91
CA ASP A 341 -10.32 -18.93 -5.20
C ASP A 341 -11.05 -17.78 -5.97
N GLY A 342 -10.70 -17.61 -7.23
CA GLY A 342 -11.20 -16.51 -8.04
C GLY A 342 -10.50 -15.18 -7.74
N LEU A 343 -10.79 -14.15 -8.55
CA LEU A 343 -10.09 -12.86 -8.49
C LEU A 343 -10.31 -12.13 -7.15
N ILE A 344 -11.56 -12.05 -6.68
CA ILE A 344 -11.90 -11.34 -5.43
C ILE A 344 -11.35 -12.06 -4.21
N GLY A 345 -11.44 -13.40 -4.15
CA GLY A 345 -10.88 -14.20 -3.06
C GLY A 345 -9.36 -14.04 -2.97
N ALA A 346 -8.67 -14.20 -4.09
CA ALA A 346 -7.23 -13.99 -4.20
C ALA A 346 -6.84 -12.57 -3.76
N PHE A 347 -7.54 -11.54 -4.24
CA PHE A 347 -7.28 -10.16 -3.86
C PHE A 347 -7.45 -9.94 -2.36
N SER A 348 -8.55 -10.42 -1.76
CA SER A 348 -8.83 -10.26 -0.32
C SER A 348 -7.75 -10.90 0.55
N PHE A 349 -7.31 -12.11 0.24
CA PHE A 349 -6.20 -12.78 0.95
C PHE A 349 -4.90 -12.00 0.84
N LEU A 350 -4.51 -11.60 -0.38
CA LEU A 350 -3.25 -10.92 -0.65
C LEU A 350 -3.17 -9.55 0.02
N ILE A 351 -4.27 -8.76 0.00
CA ILE A 351 -4.30 -7.47 0.70
C ILE A 351 -4.26 -7.64 2.21
N SER A 352 -4.89 -8.68 2.76
CA SER A 352 -4.86 -8.95 4.19
C SER A 352 -3.45 -9.28 4.66
N MET A 353 -2.73 -10.14 3.95
CA MET A 353 -1.33 -10.49 4.23
C MET A 353 -0.40 -9.29 4.07
N SER A 354 -0.57 -8.50 3.02
CA SER A 354 0.20 -7.28 2.79
C SER A 354 -0.02 -6.26 3.90
N THR A 355 -1.28 -5.96 4.22
CA THR A 355 -1.65 -5.00 5.26
C THR A 355 -1.10 -5.40 6.62
N LEU A 356 -1.29 -6.67 7.02
CA LEU A 356 -0.78 -7.20 8.28
C LEU A 356 0.75 -7.01 8.39
N SER A 357 1.47 -7.31 7.31
CA SER A 357 2.93 -7.17 7.27
C SER A 357 3.40 -5.72 7.38
N ILE A 358 2.65 -4.75 6.85
CA ILE A 358 2.98 -3.33 6.87
C ILE A 358 2.48 -2.64 8.15
N LEU A 359 1.45 -3.16 8.81
CA LEU A 359 1.00 -2.64 10.09
C LEU A 359 2.07 -2.75 11.19
N ALA A 360 2.94 -3.77 11.15
CA ALA A 360 4.03 -3.89 12.11
C ALA A 360 5.05 -2.73 12.03
N PRO A 361 5.56 -2.31 10.85
CA PRO A 361 6.32 -1.07 10.69
C PRO A 361 5.63 0.18 11.25
N TYR A 362 4.34 0.35 10.97
CA TYR A 362 3.60 1.51 11.45
C TYR A 362 3.41 1.48 12.98
N GLY A 363 3.02 0.34 13.53
CA GLY A 363 2.84 0.17 14.97
C GLY A 363 4.13 0.38 15.75
N LEU A 364 5.26 -0.19 15.28
CA LEU A 364 6.56 0.01 15.92
C LEU A 364 7.09 1.44 15.75
N SER A 365 6.81 2.11 14.63
CA SER A 365 7.09 3.54 14.50
C SER A 365 6.28 4.37 15.49
N ALA A 366 5.01 4.04 15.70
CA ALA A 366 4.18 4.68 16.71
C ALA A 366 4.71 4.43 18.14
N MET A 367 5.17 3.21 18.43
CA MET A 367 5.83 2.89 19.71
C MET A 367 7.15 3.65 19.89
N ALA A 368 7.92 3.86 18.83
CA ALA A 368 9.13 4.67 18.86
C ALA A 368 8.83 6.13 19.24
N GLU A 369 7.79 6.73 18.63
CA GLU A 369 7.34 8.08 19.01
C GLU A 369 6.79 8.11 20.43
N PHE A 370 6.01 7.12 20.85
CA PHE A 370 5.52 7.03 22.23
C PHE A 370 6.67 7.03 23.22
N LYS A 371 7.68 6.16 23.03
CA LYS A 371 8.89 6.09 23.87
C LYS A 371 9.60 7.44 23.92
N ARG A 372 9.73 8.14 22.80
CA ARG A 372 10.40 9.44 22.70
C ARG A 372 9.63 10.54 23.41
N SER A 373 8.30 10.54 23.31
CA SER A 373 7.43 11.63 23.78
C SER A 373 6.90 11.43 25.19
N TRP A 374 6.98 10.23 25.77
CA TRP A 374 6.39 9.88 27.05
C TRP A 374 6.74 10.84 28.19
N ARG A 375 8.01 11.28 28.27
CA ARG A 375 8.48 12.18 29.33
C ARG A 375 8.50 13.65 28.92
N SER A 376 8.61 13.95 27.66
CA SER A 376 8.86 15.30 27.14
C SER A 376 7.64 15.99 26.52
N ALA A 377 6.68 15.22 26.00
CA ALA A 377 5.55 15.75 25.22
C ALA A 377 4.31 14.86 25.36
N LYS A 378 3.66 14.85 26.53
CA LYS A 378 2.56 13.95 26.88
C LYS A 378 1.41 13.93 25.86
N GLY A 379 1.06 15.07 25.24
CA GLY A 379 0.05 15.13 24.18
C GLY A 379 0.43 14.28 22.98
N TRP A 380 1.68 14.33 22.54
CA TRP A 380 2.18 13.49 21.46
C TRP A 380 2.32 12.01 21.83
N ALA A 381 2.62 11.72 23.10
CA ALA A 381 2.55 10.34 23.58
C ALA A 381 1.12 9.79 23.49
N GLY A 382 0.09 10.60 23.76
CA GLY A 382 -1.32 10.25 23.55
C GLY A 382 -1.64 9.96 22.08
N VAL A 383 -1.19 10.82 21.16
CA VAL A 383 -1.35 10.60 19.69
C VAL A 383 -0.67 9.30 19.27
N ALA A 384 0.55 9.06 19.71
CA ALA A 384 1.28 7.83 19.40
C ALA A 384 0.58 6.58 19.98
N LEU A 385 0.03 6.66 21.18
CA LEU A 385 -0.76 5.58 21.77
C LEU A 385 -2.02 5.26 20.96
N LEU A 386 -2.75 6.27 20.49
CA LEU A 386 -3.90 6.08 19.61
C LEU A 386 -3.51 5.38 18.29
N ALA A 387 -2.34 5.72 17.71
CA ALA A 387 -1.81 5.04 16.54
C ALA A 387 -1.51 3.55 16.82
N VAL A 388 -0.92 3.23 17.99
CA VAL A 388 -0.68 1.84 18.42
C VAL A 388 -2.00 1.10 18.59
N ILE A 389 -2.99 1.69 19.28
CA ILE A 389 -4.31 1.08 19.51
C ILE A 389 -4.99 0.79 18.16
N TYR A 390 -5.01 1.75 17.24
CA TYR A 390 -5.56 1.54 15.89
C TYR A 390 -4.86 0.38 15.17
N THR A 391 -3.52 0.34 15.21
CA THR A 391 -2.74 -0.73 14.58
C THR A 391 -3.10 -2.10 15.16
N LEU A 392 -3.26 -2.20 16.48
CA LEU A 392 -3.66 -3.45 17.14
C LEU A 392 -5.09 -3.87 16.77
N ILE A 393 -6.03 -2.93 16.67
CA ILE A 393 -7.41 -3.21 16.20
C ILE A 393 -7.37 -3.77 14.77
N ALA A 394 -6.63 -3.15 13.87
CA ALA A 394 -6.51 -3.62 12.50
C ALA A 394 -5.83 -5.00 12.40
N ILE A 395 -4.79 -5.25 13.20
CA ILE A 395 -4.13 -6.57 13.29
C ILE A 395 -5.12 -7.63 13.80
N ALA A 396 -5.92 -7.33 14.82
CA ALA A 396 -6.94 -8.25 15.33
C ALA A 396 -7.99 -8.61 14.27
N GLY A 397 -8.23 -7.72 13.30
CA GLY A 397 -9.14 -7.95 12.17
C GLY A 397 -8.66 -8.98 11.15
N SER A 398 -7.38 -9.39 11.19
CA SER A 398 -6.83 -10.35 10.22
C SER A 398 -7.38 -11.77 10.38
N GLY A 399 -7.95 -12.08 11.55
CA GLY A 399 -8.32 -13.44 11.91
C GLY A 399 -7.10 -14.32 12.22
N LEU A 400 -7.36 -15.43 12.90
CA LEU A 400 -6.28 -16.27 13.43
C LEU A 400 -5.37 -16.87 12.33
N TYR A 401 -5.97 -17.30 11.22
CA TYR A 401 -5.22 -17.91 10.11
C TYR A 401 -4.20 -16.95 9.49
N ILE A 402 -4.64 -15.76 9.09
CA ILE A 402 -3.78 -14.72 8.51
C ILE A 402 -2.73 -14.25 9.53
N LEU A 403 -3.14 -14.10 10.80
CA LEU A 403 -2.24 -13.70 11.88
C LEU A 403 -1.11 -14.71 12.07
N LEU A 404 -1.41 -16.01 12.13
CA LEU A 404 -0.40 -17.06 12.29
C LEU A 404 0.57 -17.13 11.10
N LEU A 405 0.05 -16.99 9.86
CA LEU A 405 0.89 -16.92 8.67
C LEU A 405 1.81 -15.67 8.72
N GLY A 406 1.26 -14.51 9.07
CA GLY A 406 2.04 -13.27 9.17
C GLY A 406 3.12 -13.35 10.25
N VAL A 407 2.79 -13.87 11.44
CA VAL A 407 3.76 -14.09 12.52
C VAL A 407 4.83 -15.09 12.06
N GLY A 408 4.46 -16.19 11.40
CA GLY A 408 5.41 -17.15 10.83
C GLY A 408 6.40 -16.49 9.85
N LEU A 409 5.89 -15.66 8.93
CA LEU A 409 6.72 -14.91 7.98
C LEU A 409 7.65 -13.91 8.68
N PHE A 410 7.18 -13.23 9.73
CA PHE A 410 8.04 -12.34 10.54
C PHE A 410 9.14 -13.13 11.27
N LEU A 411 8.79 -14.25 11.88
CA LEU A 411 9.74 -15.11 12.60
C LEU A 411 10.83 -15.68 11.68
N LEU A 412 10.53 -15.95 10.41
CA LEU A 412 11.53 -16.32 9.39
C LEU A 412 12.61 -15.24 9.20
N GLY A 413 12.31 -13.99 9.48
CA GLY A 413 13.30 -12.91 9.47
C GLY A 413 14.43 -13.10 10.52
N ILE A 414 14.16 -13.78 11.64
CA ILE A 414 15.16 -13.96 12.71
C ILE A 414 16.35 -14.83 12.25
N PRO A 415 16.17 -16.04 11.71
CA PRO A 415 17.26 -16.84 11.20
C PRO A 415 17.94 -16.16 9.99
N LEU A 416 17.18 -15.48 9.12
CA LEU A 416 17.73 -14.72 8.00
C LEU A 416 18.67 -13.60 8.49
N PHE A 417 18.29 -12.84 9.51
CA PHE A 417 19.13 -11.83 10.11
C PHE A 417 20.47 -12.41 10.61
N LYS A 418 20.43 -13.56 11.30
CA LYS A 418 21.65 -14.22 11.80
C LYS A 418 22.57 -14.68 10.65
N VAL A 419 22.00 -15.25 9.60
CA VAL A 419 22.75 -15.69 8.40
C VAL A 419 23.36 -14.49 7.69
N PHE A 420 22.57 -13.44 7.43
CA PHE A 420 23.03 -12.26 6.70
C PHE A 420 24.12 -11.50 7.47
N ARG A 421 23.98 -11.37 8.78
CA ARG A 421 24.99 -10.74 9.62
C ARG A 421 26.33 -11.46 9.54
N ARG A 422 26.33 -12.80 9.64
CA ARG A 422 27.55 -13.62 9.49
C ARG A 422 28.21 -13.43 8.11
N THR A 423 27.42 -13.42 7.05
CA THR A 423 27.92 -13.21 5.69
C THR A 423 28.54 -11.83 5.52
N THR A 424 27.93 -10.79 6.11
CA THR A 424 28.43 -9.40 6.02
C THR A 424 29.73 -9.24 6.83
N GLU A 425 29.82 -9.85 8.01
CA GLU A 425 31.05 -9.84 8.84
C GLU A 425 32.19 -10.57 8.14
N ALA A 426 31.97 -11.77 7.59
CA ALA A 426 32.96 -12.53 6.83
C ALA A 426 33.47 -11.77 5.59
N THR A 427 32.60 -11.07 4.87
CA THR A 427 32.98 -10.26 3.70
C THR A 427 33.86 -9.07 4.11
N LYS A 428 33.59 -8.43 5.24
CA LYS A 428 34.41 -7.33 5.77
C LYS A 428 35.82 -7.83 6.16
N GLU A 429 35.91 -8.97 6.82
CA GLU A 429 37.22 -9.57 7.19
C GLU A 429 38.07 -9.94 5.97
N THR A 430 37.41 -10.40 4.89
CA THR A 430 38.12 -10.75 3.65
C THR A 430 38.63 -9.51 2.89
N LEU A 431 37.98 -8.36 3.04
CA LEU A 431 38.38 -7.08 2.41
C LEU A 431 39.48 -6.34 3.19
N ILE A 432 39.72 -6.69 4.46
CA ILE A 432 40.76 -6.11 5.33
C ILE A 432 42.07 -6.92 5.27
N ARG A 433 42.00 -8.14 4.84
CA ARG A 433 43.19 -9.00 4.53
C ARG A 433 43.65 -8.80 3.10
#